data_e6899bb7045172665b14d8eb9650dead
#
_entry.id   e6899bb7045172665b14d8eb9650dead
#
_cell.length_a   1.000
_cell.length_b   1.000
_cell.length_c   1.000
_cell.angle_alpha   90.00
_cell.angle_beta   90.00
_cell.angle_gamma   90.00
#
_symmetry.space_group_name_H-M   'P 1'
#
loop_
_entity.id
_entity.type
_entity.pdbx_description
1 polymer ?
#
loop_
_entity_poly.entity_id
_entity_poly.type
_entity_poly.pdbx_seq_one_letter_code
_entity_poly.pdbx_strand_id
1 'polypeptide(L)' 'MGNKKITLAKIMPCGAQLIKTVKDWGDGRCTEQTKICKNLVVETVLFYMKADQRVAELTAGGYEIIRK' A
#
# COMPACT_ATOMS: atom_id res chain seq x y z
N MET A 1 5.47 -18.42 -4.99
CA MET A 1 6.30 -17.46 -5.59
C MET A 1 5.60 -16.19 -5.78
N GLY A 2 5.53 -15.31 -6.17
CA GLY A 2 4.73 -14.14 -6.39
C GLY A 2 4.52 -13.25 -5.18
N ASN A 3 5.29 -13.42 -4.13
CA ASN A 3 5.14 -12.57 -2.96
C ASN A 3 5.91 -11.28 -3.17
N LYS A 4 5.27 -10.36 -3.85
CA LYS A 4 5.86 -9.08 -4.17
C LYS A 4 5.29 -8.04 -3.21
N LYS A 5 6.15 -7.25 -2.61
CA LYS A 5 5.73 -6.16 -1.73
C LYS A 5 6.10 -4.82 -2.35
N ILE A 6 5.17 -3.89 -2.31
CA ILE A 6 5.40 -2.53 -2.77
C ILE A 6 5.00 -1.60 -1.65
N THR A 7 5.89 -0.69 -1.27
CA THR A 7 5.63 0.26 -0.20
C THR A 7 5.44 1.64 -0.80
N LEU A 8 4.35 2.29 -0.40
CA LEU A 8 4.01 3.63 -0.86
C LEU A 8 3.83 4.54 0.34
N ALA A 9 4.00 5.83 0.13
CA ALA A 9 3.84 6.80 1.20
C ALA A 9 3.17 8.06 0.67
N LYS A 10 2.47 8.74 1.55
CA LYS A 10 1.82 10.01 1.26
C LYS A 10 1.87 10.86 2.51
N ILE A 11 2.21 12.14 2.34
CA ILE A 11 2.20 13.09 3.45
C ILE A 11 0.87 13.82 3.43
N MET A 12 0.17 13.74 4.57
CA MET A 12 -1.12 14.40 4.73
C MET A 12 -0.93 15.90 4.96
N PRO A 13 -1.97 16.71 4.70
CA PRO A 13 -1.86 18.15 4.95
C PRO A 13 -1.49 18.51 6.39
N CYS A 14 -1.85 17.67 7.35
CA CYS A 14 -1.49 17.90 8.75
C CYS A 14 -0.04 17.52 9.07
N GLY A 15 0.72 17.01 8.09
CA GLY A 15 2.10 16.60 8.30
C GLY A 15 2.27 15.14 8.66
N ALA A 16 1.20 14.41 8.92
CA ALA A 16 1.29 13.00 9.22
C ALA A 16 1.62 12.21 7.94
N GLN A 17 2.39 11.14 8.09
CA GLN A 17 2.76 10.29 6.98
C GLN A 17 1.93 9.02 6.99
N LEU A 18 1.30 8.72 5.87
CA LEU A 18 0.61 7.46 5.66
C LEU A 18 1.51 6.54 4.85
N ILE A 19 1.69 5.32 5.35
CA ILE A 19 2.51 4.33 4.66
C ILE A 19 1.63 3.14 4.35
N LYS A 20 1.60 2.75 3.08
CA LYS A 20 0.84 1.59 2.65
C LYS A 20 1.79 0.54 2.08
N THR A 21 1.61 -0.69 2.52
CA THR A 21 2.36 -1.82 1.99
C THR A 21 1.38 -2.73 1.28
N VAL A 22 1.57 -2.90 -0.02
CA VAL A 22 0.72 -3.76 -0.84
C VAL A 22 1.49 -5.05 -1.10
N LYS A 23 0.91 -6.16 -0.69
CA LYS A 23 1.53 -7.47 -0.87
C LYS A 23 0.72 -8.28 -1.88
N ASP A 24 1.40 -8.75 -2.91
CA ASP A 24 0.80 -9.58 -3.94
C ASP A 24 0.87 -11.05 -3.50
N TRP A 25 -0.28 -11.72 -3.55
CA TRP A 25 -0.35 -13.14 -3.17
C TRP A 25 -0.19 -14.08 -4.36
N GLY A 26 -0.13 -13.54 -5.57
CA GLY A 26 0.13 -14.35 -6.75
C GLY A 26 -1.09 -15.05 -7.34
N ASP A 27 -2.26 -14.85 -6.77
CA ASP A 27 -3.49 -15.52 -7.22
C ASP A 27 -4.60 -14.52 -7.57
N GLY A 28 -4.22 -13.32 -7.93
CA GLY A 28 -5.21 -12.29 -8.28
C GLY A 28 -5.71 -11.53 -7.07
N ARG A 29 -5.11 -11.74 -5.90
CA ARG A 29 -5.47 -11.02 -4.69
C ARG A 29 -4.26 -10.27 -4.16
N CYS A 30 -4.52 -9.22 -3.39
CA CYS A 30 -3.45 -8.52 -2.69
C CYS A 30 -3.98 -8.02 -1.35
N THR A 31 -3.08 -7.81 -0.40
CA THR A 31 -3.42 -7.19 0.87
C THR A 31 -2.74 -5.84 0.96
N GLU A 32 -3.41 -4.90 1.59
CA GLU A 32 -2.89 -3.57 1.79
C GLU A 32 -2.87 -3.28 3.29
N GLN A 33 -1.69 -3.04 3.82
CA GLN A 33 -1.52 -2.67 5.22
C GLN A 33 -1.28 -1.18 5.30
N THR A 34 -2.04 -0.49 6.14
CA THR A 34 -1.90 0.95 6.31
C THR A 34 -1.33 1.26 7.68
N LYS A 35 -0.30 2.10 7.72
CA LYS A 35 0.28 2.60 8.94
C LYS A 35 0.19 4.12 8.94
N ILE A 36 -0.09 4.69 10.11
CA ILE A 36 -0.07 6.13 10.30
C ILE A 36 1.14 6.46 11.16
N CYS A 37 1.91 7.45 10.73
CA CYS A 37 3.13 7.88 11.41
C CYS A 37 4.12 6.71 11.46
N LYS A 38 4.85 6.57 12.54
CA LYS A 38 5.93 5.60 12.58
C LYS A 38 5.50 4.22 13.05
N ASN A 39 4.51 4.14 13.92
CA ASN A 39 4.28 2.91 14.64
C ASN A 39 2.86 2.40 14.64
N LEU A 40 1.91 3.22 14.27
CA LEU A 40 0.52 2.83 14.42
C LEU A 40 0.03 2.10 13.18
N VAL A 41 -0.22 0.81 13.32
CA VAL A 41 -0.85 0.01 12.27
C VAL A 41 -2.34 0.23 12.38
N VAL A 42 -2.97 0.72 11.33
CA VAL A 42 -4.38 1.06 11.34
C VAL A 42 -5.24 -0.09 10.90
N GLU A 43 -4.91 -0.67 9.74
CA GLU A 43 -5.72 -1.76 9.23
C GLU A 43 -4.99 -2.53 8.14
N THR A 44 -5.49 -3.74 7.89
CA THR A 44 -5.06 -4.56 6.76
C THR A 44 -6.32 -4.97 6.02
N VAL A 45 -6.35 -4.73 4.71
CA VAL A 45 -7.52 -4.99 3.89
C VAL A 45 -7.13 -5.93 2.75
N LEU A 46 -7.98 -6.91 2.48
CA LEU A 46 -7.80 -7.83 1.36
C LEU A 46 -8.56 -7.29 0.15
N PHE A 47 -7.88 -7.22 -0.98
CA PHE A 47 -8.48 -6.82 -2.24
C PHE A 47 -8.43 -7.96 -3.23
N TYR A 48 -9.52 -8.14 -3.97
CA TYR A 48 -9.60 -9.15 -5.01
C TYR A 48 -9.18 -8.53 -6.34
N MET A 49 -7.93 -8.08 -6.38
CA MET A 49 -7.33 -7.45 -7.54
C MET A 49 -5.83 -7.64 -7.46
N LYS A 50 -5.15 -7.46 -8.59
CA LYS A 50 -3.71 -7.57 -8.61
C LYS A 50 -3.06 -6.40 -7.90
N ALA A 51 -1.90 -6.66 -7.28
CA ALA A 51 -1.17 -5.62 -6.56
C ALA A 51 -0.82 -4.44 -7.47
N ASP A 52 -0.40 -4.71 -8.71
CA ASP A 52 -0.04 -3.64 -9.64
C ASP A 52 -1.22 -2.71 -9.91
N GLN A 53 -2.42 -3.27 -10.00
CA GLN A 53 -3.63 -2.47 -10.21
C GLN A 53 -3.91 -1.60 -9.00
N ARG A 54 -3.77 -2.17 -7.80
CA ARG A 54 -3.99 -1.40 -6.57
C ARG A 54 -2.95 -0.29 -6.42
N VAL A 55 -1.69 -0.58 -6.75
CA VAL A 55 -0.63 0.41 -6.70
C VAL A 55 -0.93 1.56 -7.66
N ALA A 56 -1.43 1.26 -8.86
CA ALA A 56 -1.79 2.31 -9.81
C ALA A 56 -2.89 3.22 -9.24
N GLU A 57 -3.87 2.65 -8.55
CA GLU A 57 -4.92 3.45 -7.92
C GLU A 57 -4.35 4.34 -6.81
N LEU A 58 -3.43 3.82 -6.02
CA LEU A 58 -2.83 4.60 -4.94
C LEU A 58 -1.97 5.73 -5.49
N THR A 59 -1.19 5.48 -6.54
CA THR A 59 -0.37 6.53 -7.13
C THR A 59 -1.24 7.62 -7.76
N ALA A 60 -2.37 7.24 -8.35
CA ALA A 60 -3.33 8.22 -8.86
C ALA A 60 -3.91 9.07 -7.72
N GLY A 61 -3.96 8.54 -6.51
CA GLY A 61 -4.42 9.25 -5.33
C GLY A 61 -3.37 10.06 -4.61
N GLY A 62 -2.15 10.15 -5.16
CA GLY A 62 -1.10 10.98 -4.58
C GLY A 62 -0.05 10.23 -3.78
N TYR A 63 -0.11 8.91 -3.74
CA TYR A 63 0.93 8.13 -3.06
C TYR A 63 2.15 7.98 -3.95
N GLU A 64 3.32 7.96 -3.34
CA GLU A 64 4.57 7.70 -4.05
C GLU A 64 5.10 6.33 -3.68
N ILE A 65 5.63 5.62 -4.67
CA ILE A 65 6.26 4.33 -4.43
C ILE A 65 7.66 4.61 -3.85
N ILE A 66 7.91 4.13 -2.64
CA ILE A 66 9.20 4.33 -1.98
C ILE A 66 10.02 3.05 -1.93
N ARG A 67 9.40 1.90 -2.18
CA ARG A 67 10.11 0.62 -2.22
C ARG A 67 9.30 -0.39 -3.03
N LYS A 68 9.99 -1.12 -3.86
CA LYS A 68 9.39 -2.23 -4.62
C LYS A 68 9.92 -3.57 -4.19
#